data_3e99d7595d514122f469dead56d1fb37
#
_entry.id   3e99d7595d514122f469dead56d1fb37
#
_cell.length_a   1.000
_cell.length_b   1.000
_cell.length_c   1.000
_cell.angle_alpha   90.00
_cell.angle_beta   90.00
_cell.angle_gamma   90.00
#
_symmetry.space_group_name_H-M   'P 1'
#
loop_
_entity.id
_entity.type
_entity.pdbx_description
1 polymer ?
#
loop_
_entity_poly.entity_id
_entity_poly.type
_entity_poly.pdbx_seq_one_letter_code
_entity_poly.pdbx_strand_id
1 'polypeptide(L)'
;MADDIKIDKTIDIRGQVCPYTFVRSKLAIEKMNVGEVLEIILDHKAAVENVPKSMENEGQKVLLVEQTGEKEWRIVVRKDKEKVKK
;
A
#
# COMPACT_ATOMS: atom_id res chain seq x y z
N MET A 1 -10.14 -1.25 -16.89
CA MET A 1 -10.86 -1.79 -15.74
C MET A 1 -9.90 -2.14 -14.65
N ALA A 2 -10.29 -1.83 -13.45
CA ALA A 2 -9.43 -2.13 -12.31
C ALA A 2 -9.25 -3.62 -12.11
N ASP A 3 -10.12 -4.40 -12.68
CA ASP A 3 -10.06 -5.85 -12.55
C ASP A 3 -8.82 -6.45 -13.16
N ASP A 4 -8.14 -5.69 -14.01
CA ASP A 4 -6.91 -6.20 -14.61
C ASP A 4 -5.77 -6.26 -13.61
N ILE A 5 -5.93 -5.61 -12.48
CA ILE A 5 -4.89 -5.61 -11.46
C ILE A 5 -4.98 -6.89 -10.67
N LYS A 6 -3.90 -7.64 -10.67
CA LYS A 6 -3.84 -8.87 -9.91
C LYS A 6 -3.25 -8.59 -8.54
N ILE A 7 -4.02 -8.87 -7.52
CA ILE A 7 -3.59 -8.64 -6.14
C ILE A 7 -2.91 -9.91 -5.63
N ASP A 8 -1.68 -9.77 -5.21
CA ASP A 8 -0.90 -10.91 -4.70
C ASP A 8 -1.01 -11.02 -3.18
N LYS A 9 -1.18 -9.89 -2.52
CA LYS A 9 -1.28 -9.89 -1.07
C LYS A 9 -2.16 -8.74 -0.63
N THR A 10 -2.96 -8.99 0.39
CA THR A 10 -3.83 -7.97 0.97
C THR A 10 -3.53 -7.86 2.45
N ILE A 11 -3.39 -6.63 2.93
CA ILE A 11 -3.26 -6.39 4.37
C ILE A 11 -4.38 -5.45 4.80
N ASP A 12 -4.86 -5.69 6.00
CA ASP A 12 -5.95 -4.91 6.59
C ASP A 12 -5.36 -4.18 7.79
N ILE A 13 -5.19 -2.88 7.64
CA ILE A 13 -4.61 -2.07 8.71
C ILE A 13 -5.59 -1.06 9.24
N ARG A 14 -6.88 -1.39 9.14
CA ARG A 14 -7.90 -0.54 9.72
C ARG A 14 -7.69 -0.48 11.23
N GLY A 15 -7.93 0.70 11.79
CA GLY A 15 -7.68 0.91 13.20
C GLY A 15 -6.27 1.34 13.53
N GLN A 16 -5.37 1.31 12.56
CA GLN A 16 -4.01 1.80 12.75
C GLN A 16 -3.95 3.28 12.39
N VAL A 17 -3.04 4.00 13.04
CA VAL A 17 -2.85 5.42 12.75
C VAL A 17 -1.43 5.64 12.27
N CYS A 18 -1.22 6.77 11.60
CA CYS A 18 0.13 7.15 11.20
C CYS A 18 1.01 7.29 12.42
N PRO A 19 2.25 6.88 12.36
CA PRO A 19 2.94 6.35 11.18
C PRO A 19 2.84 4.84 11.02
N TYR A 20 2.04 4.18 11.86
CA TYR A 20 1.98 2.71 11.84
C TYR A 20 1.43 2.18 10.53
N THR A 21 0.51 2.93 9.90
CA THR A 21 -0.03 2.51 8.63
C THR A 21 1.07 2.35 7.59
N PHE A 22 1.96 3.34 7.52
CA PHE A 22 3.06 3.26 6.58
C PHE A 22 4.04 2.15 6.95
N VAL A 23 4.36 2.04 8.23
CA VAL A 23 5.31 1.02 8.67
C VAL A 23 4.81 -0.38 8.33
N ARG A 24 3.54 -0.64 8.57
CA ARG A 24 2.98 -1.94 8.26
C ARG A 24 2.99 -2.21 6.76
N SER A 25 2.64 -1.20 5.98
CA SER A 25 2.63 -1.35 4.53
C SER A 25 4.02 -1.59 3.99
N LYS A 26 4.99 -0.86 4.51
CA LYS A 26 6.36 -1.00 4.08
C LYS A 26 6.89 -2.39 4.41
N LEU A 27 6.63 -2.88 5.61
CA LEU A 27 7.09 -4.21 5.99
C LEU A 27 6.46 -5.28 5.12
N ALA A 28 5.19 -5.12 4.80
CA ALA A 28 4.52 -6.10 3.96
C ALA A 28 5.14 -6.15 2.57
N ILE A 29 5.39 -4.98 1.99
CA ILE A 29 5.91 -4.94 0.63
C ILE A 29 7.36 -5.39 0.57
N GLU A 30 8.11 -5.20 1.65
CA GLU A 30 9.50 -5.64 1.67
C GLU A 30 9.61 -7.16 1.64
N LYS A 31 8.58 -7.84 2.08
CA LYS A 31 8.57 -9.30 2.05
C LYS A 31 8.09 -9.86 0.72
N MET A 32 7.69 -8.99 -0.18
CA MET A 32 7.18 -9.42 -1.47
C MET A 32 8.27 -9.35 -2.51
N ASN A 33 8.04 -10.03 -3.62
CA ASN A 33 8.96 -10.00 -4.75
C ASN A 33 8.62 -8.86 -5.67
N VAL A 34 9.64 -8.38 -6.40
CA VAL A 34 9.42 -7.34 -7.39
C VAL A 34 8.39 -7.82 -8.41
N GLY A 35 7.44 -6.96 -8.70
CA GLY A 35 6.35 -7.29 -9.61
C GLY A 35 5.08 -7.71 -8.93
N GLU A 36 5.15 -8.02 -7.64
CA GLU A 36 3.95 -8.40 -6.91
C GLU A 36 3.17 -7.18 -6.47
N VAL A 37 1.89 -7.36 -6.30
CA VAL A 37 0.97 -6.27 -6.01
C VAL A 37 0.39 -6.44 -4.62
N LEU A 38 0.42 -5.36 -3.86
CA LEU A 38 -0.09 -5.33 -2.49
C LEU A 38 -1.32 -4.46 -2.42
N GLU A 39 -2.36 -4.98 -1.78
CA GLU A 39 -3.56 -4.21 -1.51
C GLU A 39 -3.58 -3.86 -0.03
N ILE A 40 -3.76 -2.58 0.28
CA ILE A 40 -3.77 -2.09 1.64
C ILE A 40 -5.14 -1.52 1.95
N ILE A 41 -5.79 -2.06 2.97
CA ILE A 41 -7.10 -1.59 3.39
C ILE A 41 -6.94 -0.81 4.68
N LEU A 42 -7.41 0.42 4.68
CA LEU A 42 -7.23 1.30 5.82
C LEU A 42 -8.43 2.21 6.00
N ASP A 43 -8.53 2.81 7.19
CA ASP A 43 -9.63 3.70 7.50
C ASP A 43 -9.16 5.03 8.07
N HIS A 44 -7.90 5.37 7.84
CA HIS A 44 -7.32 6.60 8.36
C HIS A 44 -7.03 7.54 7.20
N LYS A 45 -7.74 8.65 7.12
CA LYS A 45 -7.67 9.51 5.95
C LYS A 45 -6.28 10.08 5.73
N ALA A 46 -5.59 10.46 6.78
CA ALA A 46 -4.24 11.01 6.63
C ALA A 46 -3.32 9.99 5.99
N ALA A 47 -3.50 8.71 6.33
CA ALA A 47 -2.67 7.67 5.74
C ALA A 47 -2.95 7.49 4.26
N VAL A 48 -4.18 7.74 3.85
CA VAL A 48 -4.52 7.64 2.43
C VAL A 48 -3.67 8.58 1.60
N GLU A 49 -3.31 9.71 2.16
CA GLU A 49 -2.48 10.68 1.46
C GLU A 49 -0.99 10.41 1.65
N ASN A 50 -0.63 9.96 2.85
CA ASN A 50 0.79 9.81 3.20
C ASN A 50 1.39 8.51 2.69
N VAL A 51 0.64 7.42 2.75
CA VAL A 51 1.18 6.11 2.38
C VAL A 51 1.55 6.06 0.90
N PRO A 52 0.71 6.54 -0.03
CA PRO A 52 1.11 6.53 -1.44
C PRO A 52 2.38 7.32 -1.70
N LYS A 53 2.49 8.50 -1.10
CA LYS A 53 3.69 9.30 -1.29
C LYS A 53 4.92 8.60 -0.76
N SER A 54 4.81 7.99 0.40
CA SER A 54 5.93 7.28 1.00
C SER A 54 6.32 6.08 0.17
N MET A 55 5.33 5.38 -0.39
CA MET A 55 5.62 4.23 -1.24
C MET A 55 6.37 4.66 -2.49
N GLU A 56 5.96 5.77 -3.09
CA GLU A 56 6.65 6.27 -4.26
C GLU A 56 8.07 6.69 -3.94
N ASN A 57 8.27 7.25 -2.76
CA ASN A 57 9.63 7.60 -2.32
C ASN A 57 10.50 6.37 -2.13
N GLU A 58 9.88 5.25 -1.80
CA GLU A 58 10.61 3.99 -1.67
C GLU A 58 10.89 3.32 -3.00
N GLY A 59 10.35 3.89 -4.08
CA GLY A 59 10.57 3.31 -5.40
C GLY A 59 9.47 2.40 -5.88
N GLN A 60 8.43 2.27 -5.11
CA GLN A 60 7.30 1.43 -5.50
C GLN A 60 6.29 2.23 -6.30
N LYS A 61 5.46 1.54 -7.06
CA LYS A 61 4.48 2.22 -7.89
C LYS A 61 3.08 2.09 -7.30
N VAL A 62 2.45 3.21 -7.06
CA VAL A 62 1.07 3.21 -6.59
C VAL A 62 0.16 3.10 -7.81
N LEU A 63 -0.62 2.03 -7.86
CA LEU A 63 -1.48 1.76 -9.01
C LEU A 63 -2.86 2.34 -8.83
N LEU A 64 -3.34 2.37 -7.59
CA LEU A 64 -4.73 2.77 -7.35
C LEU A 64 -4.89 3.24 -5.92
N VAL A 65 -5.66 4.31 -5.76
CA VAL A 65 -6.13 4.75 -4.44
C VAL A 65 -7.63 4.93 -4.58
N GLU A 66 -8.40 4.16 -3.84
CA GLU A 66 -9.83 4.12 -4.03
C GLU A 66 -10.54 4.15 -2.69
N GLN A 67 -11.62 4.90 -2.60
CA GLN A 67 -12.46 4.91 -1.42
C GLN A 67 -13.48 3.78 -1.56
N THR A 68 -13.47 2.85 -0.63
CA THR A 68 -14.34 1.69 -0.70
C THR A 68 -15.52 1.78 0.24
N GLY A 69 -15.49 2.75 1.14
CA GLY A 69 -16.58 2.96 2.06
C GLY A 69 -16.54 4.37 2.56
N GLU A 70 -17.44 4.69 3.49
CA GLU A 70 -17.53 6.04 4.01
C GLU A 70 -16.24 6.49 4.65
N LYS A 71 -15.61 5.60 5.39
CA LYS A 71 -14.33 5.91 6.04
C LYS A 71 -13.36 4.78 5.81
N GLU A 72 -13.35 4.26 4.61
CA GLU A 72 -12.50 3.12 4.29
C GLU A 72 -11.94 3.32 2.90
N TRP A 73 -10.65 3.07 2.77
CA TRP A 73 -9.92 3.26 1.51
C TRP A 73 -9.08 2.04 1.22
N ARG A 74 -8.70 1.95 -0.03
CA ARG A 74 -7.91 0.85 -0.53
C ARG A 74 -6.79 1.43 -1.38
N ILE A 75 -5.57 1.02 -1.09
CA ILE A 75 -4.41 1.47 -1.85
C ILE A 75 -3.76 0.24 -2.46
N VAL A 76 -3.55 0.27 -3.76
CA VAL A 76 -2.94 -0.83 -4.48
C VAL A 76 -1.56 -0.38 -4.95
N VAL A 77 -0.53 -1.10 -4.53
CA VAL A 77 0.86 -0.75 -4.80
C VAL A 77 1.56 -1.94 -5.40
N ARG A 78 2.31 -1.70 -6.47
CA ARG A 78 3.15 -2.74 -7.06
C ARG A 78 4.58 -2.54 -6.61
N LYS A 79 5.22 -3.63 -6.22
CA LYS A 79 6.63 -3.56 -5.84
C LYS A 79 7.48 -3.49 -7.09
N ASP A 80 8.00 -2.31 -7.35
CA ASP A 80 8.83 -2.09 -8.53
C ASP A 80 10.31 -2.17 -8.23
N LYS A 81 10.67 -1.98 -6.97
CA LYS A 81 12.07 -1.87 -6.61
C LYS A 81 12.36 -2.65 -5.36
N GLU A 82 13.39 -3.45 -5.42
CA GLU A 82 13.85 -4.18 -4.25
C GLU A 82 14.58 -3.23 -3.32
N LYS A 83 14.13 -3.16 -2.08
CA LYS A 83 14.77 -2.30 -1.12
C LYS A 83 16.00 -3.00 -0.58
N VAL A 84 17.14 -2.48 -0.92
CA VAL A 84 18.41 -3.08 -0.49
C VAL A 84 18.78 -2.52 0.87
N LYS A 85 19.03 -3.41 1.80
CA LYS A 85 19.47 -2.99 3.14
C LYS A 85 20.96 -2.83 3.17
N LYS A 86 21.37 -1.79 3.77
CA LYS A 86 22.81 -1.53 3.89
C LYS A 86 23.31 -1.95 5.23
#